data_522f32fe524d3821069d3ad0dd987f11
#
_entry.id   522f32fe524d3821069d3ad0dd987f11
#
_cell.length_a   1.000
_cell.length_b   1.000
_cell.length_c   1.000
_cell.angle_alpha   90.00
_cell.angle_beta   90.00
_cell.angle_gamma   90.00
#
_symmetry.space_group_name_H-M   'P 1'
#
loop_
_entity.id
_entity.type
_entity.pdbx_description
1 polymer ?
#
loop_
_entity_poly.entity_id
_entity_poly.type
_entity_poly.pdbx_seq_one_letter_code
_entity_poly.pdbx_strand_id
1 'polypeptide(L)'
;MRLPTSFLEGKPRSAIRFFIIGTTGAVLQTWFFMAALLFLGEPEKGTAMYYVAFGIGYVLEMIPNYFFSNWYTFGTKPDIKNAGGFLLARLVNVAVQFGLLPIALAAFPDWRDDLISMVVIFIGGCINYLVCLLFFKKKEEPQNTDKS
;
A
#
# COMPACT_ATOMS: atom_id res chain seq x y z
N MET A 1 14.71 14.77 12.56
CA MET A 1 13.67 15.23 11.64
C MET A 1 12.34 15.20 12.39
N ARG A 2 11.81 16.35 12.76
CA ARG A 2 10.52 16.44 13.45
C ARG A 2 9.45 16.19 12.41
N LEU A 3 8.83 15.02 12.43
CA LEU A 3 7.55 14.83 11.74
C LEU A 3 6.57 15.83 12.38
N PRO A 4 5.86 16.62 11.58
CA PRO A 4 4.90 17.56 12.14
C PRO A 4 3.87 16.76 12.94
N THR A 5 3.85 17.02 14.26
CA THR A 5 2.88 16.46 15.21
C THR A 5 1.42 16.69 14.80
N SER A 6 1.19 17.57 13.84
CA SER A 6 -0.09 17.81 13.19
C SER A 6 -0.67 16.59 12.45
N PHE A 7 0.11 15.53 12.23
CA PHE A 7 -0.38 14.29 11.63
C PHE A 7 -1.20 13.46 12.64
N LEU A 8 -0.94 13.63 13.93
CA LEU A 8 -1.61 12.92 15.02
C LEU A 8 -2.71 13.73 15.71
N GLU A 9 -2.75 15.03 15.47
CA GLU A 9 -3.79 15.90 15.99
C GLU A 9 -5.05 15.82 15.09
N GLY A 10 -5.72 14.67 15.06
CA GLY A 10 -7.14 14.51 14.76
C GLY A 10 -7.75 15.34 13.62
N LYS A 11 -6.95 15.83 12.67
CA LYS A 11 -7.49 16.60 11.55
C LYS A 11 -8.04 15.64 10.51
N PRO A 12 -9.37 15.63 10.28
CA PRO A 12 -10.01 14.76 9.29
C PRO A 12 -9.41 14.91 7.87
N ARG A 13 -8.73 16.02 7.61
CA ARG A 13 -8.07 16.28 6.32
C ARG A 13 -6.90 15.35 6.00
N SER A 14 -6.12 14.92 6.98
CA SER A 14 -4.99 14.00 6.74
C SER A 14 -5.46 12.57 6.47
N ALA A 15 -6.50 12.12 7.17
CA ALA A 15 -7.12 10.83 6.91
C ALA A 15 -7.77 10.79 5.51
N ILE A 16 -8.46 11.86 5.11
CA ILE A 16 -9.06 11.97 3.78
C ILE A 16 -7.98 11.94 2.69
N ARG A 17 -6.88 12.65 2.86
CA ARG A 17 -5.76 12.63 1.90
C ARG A 17 -5.15 11.24 1.77
N PHE A 18 -4.91 10.57 2.90
CA PHE A 18 -4.42 9.20 2.91
C PHE A 18 -5.37 8.25 2.20
N PHE A 19 -6.66 8.39 2.45
CA PHE A 19 -7.70 7.58 1.81
C PHE A 19 -7.77 7.82 0.29
N ILE A 20 -7.66 9.07 -0.15
CA ILE A 20 -7.64 9.43 -1.58
C ILE A 20 -6.42 8.80 -2.27
N ILE A 21 -5.23 8.92 -1.68
CA ILE A 21 -4.00 8.35 -2.24
C ILE A 21 -4.09 6.83 -2.26
N GLY A 22 -4.55 6.22 -1.18
CA GLY A 22 -4.73 4.77 -1.10
C GLY A 22 -5.72 4.24 -2.14
N THR A 23 -6.84 4.92 -2.31
CA THR A 23 -7.86 4.55 -3.32
C THR A 23 -7.32 4.73 -4.74
N THR A 24 -6.62 5.83 -5.02
CA THR A 24 -5.98 6.05 -6.32
C THR A 24 -4.95 4.98 -6.62
N GLY A 25 -4.13 4.61 -5.64
CA GLY A 25 -3.17 3.51 -5.76
C GLY A 25 -3.85 2.17 -6.04
N ALA A 26 -4.94 1.87 -5.34
CA ALA A 26 -5.71 0.65 -5.54
C ALA A 26 -6.30 0.55 -6.96
N VAL A 27 -6.86 1.63 -7.46
CA VAL A 27 -7.40 1.70 -8.83
C VAL A 27 -6.29 1.51 -9.86
N LEU A 28 -5.16 2.20 -9.71
CA LEU A 28 -4.02 2.06 -10.60
C LEU A 28 -3.43 0.65 -10.57
N GLN A 29 -3.25 0.07 -9.39
CA GLN A 29 -2.76 -1.30 -9.25
C GLN A 29 -3.68 -2.30 -9.93
N THR A 30 -4.99 -2.18 -9.71
CA THR A 30 -5.99 -3.04 -10.37
C THR A 30 -5.93 -2.89 -11.88
N TRP A 31 -5.80 -1.68 -12.37
CA TRP A 31 -5.72 -1.41 -13.80
C TRP A 31 -4.48 -2.03 -14.45
N PHE A 32 -3.32 -1.86 -13.85
CA PHE A 32 -2.07 -2.49 -14.31
C PHE A 32 -2.12 -4.02 -14.20
N PHE A 33 -2.75 -4.54 -13.15
CA PHE A 33 -2.97 -5.98 -12.99
C PHE A 33 -3.84 -6.54 -14.12
N MET A 34 -4.97 -5.89 -14.43
CA MET A 34 -5.84 -6.32 -15.53
C MET A 34 -5.13 -6.24 -16.89
N ALA A 35 -4.35 -5.19 -17.12
CA ALA A 35 -3.53 -5.08 -18.31
C ALA A 35 -2.47 -6.20 -18.39
N ALA A 36 -1.84 -6.55 -17.28
CA ALA A 36 -0.88 -7.65 -17.21
C ALA A 36 -1.53 -9.01 -17.48
N LEU A 37 -2.75 -9.24 -16.97
CA LEU A 37 -3.50 -10.46 -17.28
C LEU A 37 -3.76 -10.60 -18.79
N LEU A 38 -4.22 -9.54 -19.43
CA LEU A 38 -4.44 -9.53 -20.88
C LEU A 38 -3.15 -9.80 -21.66
N PHE A 39 -2.05 -9.17 -21.22
CA PHE A 39 -0.73 -9.33 -21.88
C PHE A 39 -0.16 -10.74 -21.73
N LEU A 40 -0.41 -11.41 -20.60
CA LEU A 40 0.02 -12.77 -20.32
C LEU A 40 -0.93 -13.86 -20.85
N GLY A 41 -1.98 -13.49 -21.58
CA GLY A 41 -2.92 -14.45 -22.19
C GLY A 41 -3.97 -14.99 -21.21
N GLU A 42 -4.39 -14.17 -20.25
CA GLU A 42 -5.45 -14.47 -19.28
C GLU A 42 -5.22 -15.80 -18.51
N PRO A 43 -4.14 -15.89 -17.75
CA PRO A 43 -3.84 -17.10 -16.99
C PRO A 43 -4.96 -17.42 -16.00
N GLU A 44 -5.18 -18.70 -15.78
CA GLU A 44 -6.17 -19.17 -14.80
C GLU A 44 -5.87 -18.66 -13.38
N LYS A 45 -6.93 -18.35 -12.65
CA LYS A 45 -6.85 -17.89 -11.26
C LYS A 45 -6.09 -18.89 -10.38
N GLY A 46 -5.21 -18.38 -9.56
CA GLY A 46 -4.41 -19.19 -8.64
C GLY A 46 -3.18 -19.86 -9.25
N THR A 47 -2.92 -19.68 -10.55
CA THR A 47 -1.69 -20.14 -11.19
C THR A 47 -0.51 -19.20 -10.90
N ALA A 48 0.72 -19.69 -11.05
CA ALA A 48 1.92 -18.88 -10.87
C ALA A 48 1.91 -17.63 -11.75
N MET A 49 1.45 -17.73 -13.00
CA MET A 49 1.35 -16.61 -13.93
C MET A 49 0.31 -15.56 -13.48
N TYR A 50 -0.76 -15.98 -12.83
CA TYR A 50 -1.74 -15.07 -12.24
C TYR A 50 -1.09 -14.20 -11.11
N TYR A 51 -0.30 -14.83 -10.25
CA TYR A 51 0.46 -14.09 -9.20
C TYR A 51 1.52 -13.19 -9.79
N VAL A 52 2.18 -13.61 -10.87
CA VAL A 52 3.12 -12.76 -11.61
C VAL A 52 2.43 -11.51 -12.17
N ALA A 53 1.25 -11.67 -12.77
CA ALA A 53 0.45 -10.54 -13.26
C ALA A 53 0.10 -9.57 -12.11
N PHE A 54 -0.29 -10.09 -10.96
CA PHE A 54 -0.59 -9.28 -9.78
C PHE A 54 0.65 -8.51 -9.28
N GLY A 55 1.81 -9.17 -9.25
CA GLY A 55 3.09 -8.56 -8.91
C GLY A 55 3.52 -7.46 -9.88
N ILE A 56 3.31 -7.66 -11.17
CA ILE A 56 3.59 -6.65 -12.20
C ILE A 56 2.71 -5.41 -11.96
N GLY A 57 1.41 -5.60 -11.72
CA GLY A 57 0.50 -4.50 -11.38
C GLY A 57 0.96 -3.71 -10.17
N TYR A 58 1.42 -4.41 -9.14
CA TYR A 58 1.96 -3.80 -7.92
C TYR A 58 3.22 -2.97 -8.18
N VAL A 59 4.19 -3.52 -8.91
CA VAL A 59 5.44 -2.82 -9.21
C VAL A 59 5.22 -1.58 -10.08
N LEU A 60 4.35 -1.69 -11.08
CA LEU A 60 4.04 -0.55 -11.96
C LEU A 60 3.28 0.56 -11.20
N GLU A 61 2.39 0.20 -10.27
CA GLU A 61 1.70 1.17 -9.43
C GLU A 61 2.65 1.89 -8.46
N MET A 62 3.69 1.20 -7.99
CA MET A 62 4.61 1.75 -7.01
C MET A 62 5.30 3.03 -7.50
N ILE A 63 5.58 3.13 -8.79
CA ILE A 63 6.25 4.30 -9.40
C ILE A 63 5.39 5.57 -9.27
N PRO A 64 4.18 5.65 -9.84
CA PRO A 64 3.35 6.84 -9.72
C PRO A 64 2.97 7.12 -8.26
N ASN A 65 2.71 6.09 -7.46
CA ASN A 65 2.35 6.26 -6.07
C ASN A 65 3.50 6.88 -5.24
N TYR A 66 4.74 6.52 -5.51
CA TYR A 66 5.90 7.15 -4.88
C TYR A 66 5.96 8.65 -5.17
N PHE A 67 5.79 9.06 -6.43
CA PHE A 67 5.78 10.47 -6.81
C PHE A 67 4.59 11.23 -6.20
N PHE A 68 3.39 10.65 -6.25
CA PHE A 68 2.20 11.25 -5.64
C PHE A 68 2.33 11.38 -4.13
N SER A 69 2.85 10.37 -3.45
CA SER A 69 3.05 10.40 -2.00
C SER A 69 4.03 11.49 -1.59
N ASN A 70 5.14 11.64 -2.29
CA ASN A 70 6.11 12.68 -2.00
C ASN A 70 5.54 14.08 -2.27
N TRP A 71 4.88 14.26 -3.39
CA TRP A 71 4.36 15.55 -3.79
C TRP A 71 3.15 16.00 -2.97
N TYR A 72 2.18 15.09 -2.75
CA TYR A 72 0.90 15.42 -2.13
C TYR A 72 0.91 15.31 -0.61
N THR A 73 1.59 14.29 -0.07
CA THR A 73 1.59 14.01 1.38
C THR A 73 2.68 14.76 2.11
N PHE A 74 3.87 14.85 1.54
CA PHE A 74 5.04 15.39 2.22
C PHE A 74 5.45 16.78 1.71
N GLY A 75 5.02 17.20 0.51
CA GLY A 75 5.41 18.48 -0.08
C GLY A 75 6.93 18.66 -0.22
N THR A 76 7.66 17.55 -0.17
CA THR A 76 9.12 17.49 -0.17
C THR A 76 9.64 16.90 -1.48
N LYS A 77 10.84 17.31 -1.85
CA LYS A 77 11.55 16.69 -2.97
C LYS A 77 11.84 15.22 -2.63
N PRO A 78 11.73 14.30 -3.60
CA PRO A 78 12.07 12.90 -3.37
C PRO A 78 13.53 12.77 -2.91
N ASP A 79 13.72 12.28 -1.69
CA ASP A 79 15.04 12.03 -1.09
C ASP A 79 15.26 10.53 -0.94
N ILE A 80 16.46 10.08 -1.22
CA ILE A 80 16.89 8.66 -1.14
C ILE A 80 16.69 8.10 0.28
N LYS A 81 16.86 8.92 1.31
CA LYS A 81 16.65 8.50 2.71
C LYS A 81 15.18 8.18 3.03
N ASN A 82 14.27 8.89 2.41
CA ASN A 82 12.83 8.65 2.55
C ASN A 82 12.37 7.46 1.68
N ALA A 83 13.06 7.19 0.59
CA ALA A 83 12.79 6.06 -0.29
C ALA A 83 12.97 4.71 0.43
N GLY A 84 13.96 4.57 1.31
CA GLY A 84 14.19 3.34 2.08
C GLY A 84 13.03 2.97 3.00
N GLY A 85 12.51 3.95 3.75
CA GLY A 85 11.33 3.74 4.60
C GLY A 85 10.05 3.45 3.80
N PHE A 86 9.87 4.13 2.69
CA PHE A 86 8.78 3.87 1.75
C PHE A 86 8.86 2.45 1.18
N LEU A 87 10.04 2.03 0.73
CA LEU A 87 10.24 0.69 0.18
C LEU A 87 9.96 -0.40 1.22
N LEU A 88 10.41 -0.22 2.47
CA LEU A 88 10.14 -1.16 3.54
C LEU A 88 8.65 -1.30 3.84
N ALA A 89 7.92 -0.19 3.92
CA ALA A 89 6.48 -0.20 4.09
C ALA A 89 5.76 -0.90 2.92
N ARG A 90 6.30 -0.73 1.71
CA ARG A 90 5.78 -1.39 0.51
C ARG A 90 6.05 -2.89 0.49
N LEU A 91 7.21 -3.34 0.97
CA LEU A 91 7.52 -4.78 1.10
C LEU A 91 6.56 -5.46 2.08
N VAL A 92 6.25 -4.83 3.21
CA VAL A 92 5.23 -5.34 4.14
C VAL A 92 3.86 -5.41 3.47
N ASN A 93 3.48 -4.36 2.76
CA ASN A 93 2.19 -4.32 2.07
C ASN A 93 2.07 -5.41 0.99
N VAL A 94 3.11 -5.62 0.19
CA VAL A 94 3.09 -6.69 -0.84
C VAL A 94 3.01 -8.07 -0.21
N ALA A 95 3.73 -8.31 0.88
CA ALA A 95 3.65 -9.59 1.60
C ALA A 95 2.22 -9.85 2.10
N VAL A 96 1.55 -8.85 2.66
CA VAL A 96 0.15 -8.95 3.11
C VAL A 96 -0.78 -9.21 1.93
N GLN A 97 -0.65 -8.49 0.82
CA GLN A 97 -1.49 -8.67 -0.36
C GLN A 97 -1.32 -10.05 -0.99
N PHE A 98 -0.08 -10.55 -1.14
CA PHE A 98 0.17 -11.90 -1.65
C PHE A 98 -0.32 -13.01 -0.70
N GLY A 99 -0.35 -12.75 0.60
CA GLY A 99 -0.96 -13.64 1.59
C GLY A 99 -2.48 -13.65 1.53
N LEU A 100 -3.10 -12.48 1.28
CA LEU A 100 -4.56 -12.35 1.20
C LEU A 100 -5.13 -12.84 -0.13
N LEU A 101 -4.38 -12.75 -1.22
CA LEU A 101 -4.86 -13.09 -2.55
C LEU A 101 -5.35 -14.54 -2.66
N PRO A 102 -4.60 -15.57 -2.23
CA PRO A 102 -5.09 -16.95 -2.26
C PRO A 102 -6.32 -17.17 -1.37
N ILE A 103 -6.39 -16.47 -0.25
CA ILE A 103 -7.55 -16.54 0.65
C ILE A 103 -8.79 -15.95 -0.04
N ALA A 104 -8.65 -14.81 -0.70
CA ALA A 104 -9.74 -14.17 -1.44
C ALA A 104 -10.20 -15.03 -2.62
N LEU A 105 -9.27 -15.64 -3.36
CA LEU A 105 -9.58 -16.54 -4.47
C LEU A 105 -10.32 -17.79 -4.00
N ALA A 106 -9.96 -18.35 -2.84
CA ALA A 106 -10.64 -19.49 -2.25
C ALA A 106 -12.03 -19.15 -1.71
N ALA A 107 -12.19 -17.94 -1.14
CA ALA A 107 -13.47 -17.49 -0.59
C ALA A 107 -14.47 -17.06 -1.67
N PHE A 108 -13.99 -16.51 -2.77
CA PHE A 108 -14.81 -15.91 -3.84
C PHE A 108 -14.38 -16.37 -5.24
N PRO A 109 -14.44 -17.67 -5.56
CA PRO A 109 -13.91 -18.21 -6.82
C PRO A 109 -14.64 -17.66 -8.05
N ASP A 110 -15.92 -17.32 -7.91
CA ASP A 110 -16.77 -16.85 -9.01
C ASP A 110 -16.73 -15.34 -9.23
N TRP A 111 -16.00 -14.63 -8.37
CA TRP A 111 -15.89 -13.17 -8.49
C TRP A 111 -14.95 -12.78 -9.64
N ARG A 112 -15.21 -11.62 -10.23
CA ARG A 112 -14.34 -11.04 -11.26
C ARG A 112 -12.98 -10.66 -10.66
N ASP A 113 -11.94 -10.75 -11.46
CA ASP A 113 -10.55 -10.50 -11.06
C ASP A 113 -10.34 -9.07 -10.55
N ASP A 114 -11.01 -8.10 -11.17
CA ASP A 114 -10.95 -6.70 -10.73
C ASP A 114 -11.54 -6.51 -9.34
N LEU A 115 -12.66 -7.17 -9.01
CA LEU A 115 -13.28 -7.10 -7.69
C LEU A 115 -12.42 -7.78 -6.63
N ILE A 116 -11.87 -8.97 -6.92
CA ILE A 116 -10.97 -9.69 -6.01
C ILE A 116 -9.74 -8.85 -5.71
N SER A 117 -9.10 -8.29 -6.74
CA SER A 117 -7.92 -7.46 -6.57
C SER A 117 -8.22 -6.20 -5.74
N MET A 118 -9.34 -5.51 -6.02
CA MET A 118 -9.75 -4.34 -5.24
C MET A 118 -9.95 -4.65 -3.75
N VAL A 119 -10.63 -5.75 -3.43
CA VAL A 119 -10.86 -6.19 -2.05
C VAL A 119 -9.53 -6.51 -1.35
N VAL A 120 -8.64 -7.27 -2.01
CA VAL A 120 -7.32 -7.61 -1.48
C VAL A 120 -6.47 -6.37 -1.24
N ILE A 121 -6.44 -5.44 -2.18
CA ILE A 121 -5.67 -4.21 -2.08
C ILE A 121 -6.23 -3.32 -0.97
N PHE A 122 -7.55 -3.20 -0.87
CA PHE A 122 -8.20 -2.40 0.16
C PHE A 122 -7.93 -2.94 1.57
N ILE A 123 -8.12 -4.23 1.78
CA ILE A 123 -7.83 -4.90 3.07
C ILE A 123 -6.34 -4.81 3.38
N GLY A 124 -5.47 -5.08 2.41
CA GLY A 124 -4.03 -4.93 2.54
C GLY A 124 -3.61 -3.52 2.92
N GLY A 125 -4.25 -2.51 2.33
CA GLY A 125 -4.05 -1.10 2.67
C GLY A 125 -4.46 -0.77 4.10
N CYS A 126 -5.60 -1.28 4.57
CA CYS A 126 -6.06 -1.11 5.95
C CYS A 126 -5.09 -1.77 6.95
N ILE A 127 -4.63 -2.99 6.67
CA ILE A 127 -3.65 -3.69 7.51
C ILE A 127 -2.32 -2.93 7.53
N ASN A 128 -1.85 -2.48 6.38
CA ASN A 128 -0.63 -1.69 6.28
C ASN A 128 -0.73 -0.38 7.08
N TYR A 129 -1.88 0.30 7.03
CA TYR A 129 -2.14 1.50 7.81
C TYR A 129 -2.06 1.21 9.32
N LEU A 130 -2.68 0.13 9.78
CA LEU A 130 -2.63 -0.29 11.18
C LEU A 130 -1.20 -0.64 11.62
N VAL A 131 -0.46 -1.35 10.79
CA VAL A 131 0.96 -1.67 11.04
C VAL A 131 1.79 -0.40 11.15
N CYS A 132 1.61 0.54 10.24
CA CYS A 132 2.29 1.84 10.30
C CYS A 132 1.95 2.60 11.58
N LEU A 133 0.68 2.65 12.00
CA LEU A 133 0.27 3.28 13.25
C LEU A 133 0.96 2.65 14.47
N LEU A 134 1.02 1.33 14.53
CA LEU A 134 1.68 0.61 15.63
C LEU A 134 3.18 0.87 15.66
N PHE A 135 3.85 0.90 14.51
CA PHE A 135 5.27 1.21 14.40
C PHE A 135 5.59 2.64 14.81
N PHE A 136 4.76 3.61 14.40
CA PHE A 136 4.96 5.01 14.75
C PHE A 136 4.64 5.28 16.23
N LYS A 137 3.61 4.65 16.81
CA LYS A 137 3.32 4.75 18.26
C LYS A 137 4.48 4.26 19.12
N LYS A 138 5.15 3.19 18.71
CA LYS A 138 6.27 2.63 19.47
C LYS A 138 7.53 3.53 19.44
N LYS A 139 7.62 4.43 18.46
CA LYS A 139 8.76 5.35 18.33
C LYS A 139 8.55 6.67 19.08
N GLU A 140 7.34 6.93 19.55
CA GLU A 140 6.96 8.14 20.30
C GLU A 140 6.96 7.95 21.82
N GLU A 141 7.29 6.77 22.36
CA GLU A 141 7.62 6.67 23.77
C GLU A 141 8.91 7.48 23.99
N PRO A 142 8.81 8.67 24.62
CA PRO A 142 9.99 9.44 24.89
C PRO A 142 10.85 8.59 25.81
N GLN A 143 12.10 8.44 25.47
CA GLN A 143 13.13 8.27 26.49
C GLN A 143 13.02 9.47 27.42
N ASN A 144 12.16 9.35 28.40
CA ASN A 144 12.18 10.24 29.54
C ASN A 144 13.43 9.84 30.34
N THR A 145 14.57 10.18 29.79
CA THR A 145 15.80 10.21 30.57
C THR A 145 15.70 11.39 31.50
N ASP A 146 15.26 11.08 32.71
CA ASP A 146 15.87 11.54 33.90
C ASP A 146 17.02 12.55 33.65
N LYS A 147 16.68 13.81 33.78
CA LYS A 147 17.62 14.86 34.12
C LYS A 147 17.05 15.58 35.35
N SER A 148 17.27 14.93 36.44
CA SER A 148 17.45 15.67 37.70
C SER A 148 18.73 16.45 37.64
#